data_5b489a10cf6b4086635a9145986aa6f3
#
_entry.id   5b489a10cf6b4086635a9145986aa6f3
#
_cell.length_a   1.000
_cell.length_b   1.000
_cell.length_c   1.000
_cell.angle_alpha   90.00
_cell.angle_beta   90.00
_cell.angle_gamma   90.00
#
_symmetry.space_group_name_H-M   'P 1'
#
loop_
_entity.id
_entity.type
_entity.pdbx_description
1 polymer ?
#
loop_
_entity_poly.entity_id
_entity_poly.type
_entity_poly.pdbx_seq_one_letter_code
_entity_poly.pdbx_strand_id
1 'polypeptide(L)'
;MKKKRSIILISILIIVSAVIYFYKPQQNNSYQLGVIISIGNKDKSNILYYNDELQKTGQKKLKIGNIASQYDIPKTVNDKVYMIPKGVPYVNEREEVMELDHNTQKIKLYKIGRPGLFAFDEKDGDIYTTNWINGVSTLTKYNEETGKIQRYEEPVGMFGYLHCAGNYVYVEKQVDQEEGTINYLMKIDRKTLKKVKEIKVNHSEDESVFFYSDDKNLYFSSGNTDKILYQMDLKKDKISKLKLKEINPQQILPYKNKLFVTHCDLTSGMGKAISLLNPQTGESKVYKFKHNVIQCQTKEGYLYILSNDSIYKYKFDGEKMHLEASSKISFKGSWKDGYISSFFLR
;
A
#
# COMPACT_ATOMS: atom_id res chain seq x y z
N MET A 1 -29.30 23.09 58.07
CA MET A 1 -28.25 23.60 57.13
C MET A 1 -27.34 22.53 56.54
N LYS A 2 -26.93 21.48 57.23
CA LYS A 2 -26.01 20.44 56.67
C LYS A 2 -26.57 19.68 55.45
N LYS A 3 -27.85 19.29 55.42
CA LYS A 3 -28.47 18.55 54.28
C LYS A 3 -28.48 19.34 52.96
N LYS A 4 -28.68 20.66 52.95
CA LYS A 4 -28.66 21.49 51.75
C LYS A 4 -27.26 21.59 51.12
N ARG A 5 -26.21 21.63 51.97
CA ARG A 5 -24.80 21.66 51.49
C ARG A 5 -24.39 20.34 50.80
N SER A 6 -24.84 19.20 51.33
CA SER A 6 -24.57 17.88 50.71
C SER A 6 -25.20 17.71 49.34
N ILE A 7 -26.44 18.20 49.16
CA ILE A 7 -27.15 18.13 47.85
C ILE A 7 -26.44 18.99 46.79
N ILE A 8 -25.98 20.19 47.18
CA ILE A 8 -25.23 21.07 46.24
C ILE A 8 -23.90 20.44 45.85
N LEU A 9 -23.16 19.79 46.76
CA LEU A 9 -21.90 19.11 46.43
C LEU A 9 -22.09 17.94 45.47
N ILE A 10 -23.14 17.14 45.68
CA ILE A 10 -23.47 16.01 44.76
C ILE A 10 -23.86 16.50 43.38
N SER A 11 -24.64 17.57 43.29
CA SER A 11 -25.01 18.17 42.00
C SER A 11 -23.81 18.72 41.22
N ILE A 12 -22.86 19.36 41.93
CA ILE A 12 -21.61 19.85 41.32
C ILE A 12 -20.74 18.67 40.83
N LEU A 13 -20.64 17.58 41.60
CA LEU A 13 -19.89 16.39 41.18
C LEU A 13 -20.50 15.72 39.95
N ILE A 14 -21.83 15.66 39.84
CA ILE A 14 -22.55 15.11 38.68
C ILE A 14 -22.32 16.00 37.44
N ILE A 15 -22.36 17.32 37.61
CA ILE A 15 -22.12 18.27 36.52
C ILE A 15 -20.67 18.18 36.04
N VAL A 16 -19.70 18.14 36.98
CA VAL A 16 -18.29 17.99 36.66
C VAL A 16 -18.01 16.65 35.94
N SER A 17 -18.62 15.55 36.42
CA SER A 17 -18.51 14.24 35.79
C SER A 17 -19.15 14.23 34.39
N ALA A 18 -20.28 14.86 34.22
CA ALA A 18 -20.94 15.03 32.92
C ALA A 18 -20.06 15.88 31.98
N VAL A 19 -19.53 17.00 32.48
CA VAL A 19 -18.62 17.85 31.69
C VAL A 19 -17.36 17.08 31.29
N ILE A 20 -16.76 16.28 32.20
CA ILE A 20 -15.61 15.43 31.87
C ILE A 20 -16.00 14.30 30.91
N TYR A 21 -17.19 13.76 31.01
CA TYR A 21 -17.69 12.72 30.10
C TYR A 21 -18.03 13.27 28.71
N PHE A 22 -18.58 14.47 28.62
CA PHE A 22 -18.88 15.16 27.37
C PHE A 22 -17.68 15.94 26.81
N TYR A 23 -16.78 16.41 27.63
CA TYR A 23 -15.47 16.92 27.25
C TYR A 23 -14.42 15.79 27.25
N LYS A 24 -14.72 14.65 26.63
CA LYS A 24 -13.63 13.91 26.01
C LYS A 24 -13.03 14.89 25.00
N PRO A 25 -11.75 15.29 25.17
CA PRO A 25 -11.12 16.06 24.12
C PRO A 25 -11.36 15.26 22.85
N GLN A 26 -12.07 15.86 21.87
CA GLN A 26 -12.01 15.32 20.53
C GLN A 26 -10.52 15.16 20.31
N GLN A 27 -10.03 13.92 20.31
CA GLN A 27 -8.68 13.64 19.90
C GLN A 27 -8.59 14.36 18.56
N ASN A 28 -7.78 15.42 18.53
CA ASN A 28 -7.55 16.19 17.34
C ASN A 28 -6.94 15.18 16.36
N ASN A 29 -7.79 14.56 15.53
CA ASN A 29 -7.46 13.46 14.64
C ASN A 29 -6.64 13.96 13.43
N SER A 30 -5.92 15.06 13.59
CA SER A 30 -5.03 15.61 12.59
C SER A 30 -3.71 14.83 12.61
N TYR A 31 -3.71 13.66 12.01
CA TYR A 31 -2.47 13.00 11.67
C TYR A 31 -2.21 13.15 10.17
N GLN A 32 -0.94 13.13 9.78
CA GLN A 32 -0.50 13.21 8.39
C GLN A 32 -0.21 11.83 7.82
N LEU A 33 0.26 10.91 8.66
CA LEU A 33 0.57 9.54 8.24
C LEU A 33 0.32 8.53 9.35
N GLY A 34 0.10 7.28 8.95
CA GLY A 34 0.01 6.12 9.83
C GLY A 34 1.09 5.09 9.51
N VAL A 35 1.87 4.68 10.51
CA VAL A 35 2.82 3.58 10.39
C VAL A 35 2.21 2.33 10.98
N ILE A 36 2.20 1.25 10.22
CA ILE A 36 1.60 -0.03 10.61
C ILE A 36 2.68 -0.94 11.21
N ILE A 37 2.40 -1.45 12.40
CA ILE A 37 3.24 -2.41 13.10
C ILE A 37 2.45 -3.69 13.28
N SER A 38 3.04 -4.84 12.94
CA SER A 38 2.45 -6.16 13.12
C SER A 38 3.34 -7.06 13.95
N ILE A 39 2.77 -8.13 14.52
CA ILE A 39 3.51 -9.22 15.15
C ILE A 39 3.17 -10.49 14.38
N GLY A 40 4.16 -11.09 13.72
CA GLY A 40 3.97 -12.13 12.71
C GLY A 40 3.18 -13.36 13.15
N ASN A 41 3.27 -13.75 14.43
CA ASN A 41 2.59 -14.92 14.99
C ASN A 41 1.40 -14.58 15.89
N LYS A 42 0.90 -13.34 15.85
CA LYS A 42 -0.23 -12.88 16.68
C LYS A 42 -1.24 -12.14 15.84
N ASP A 43 -2.52 -12.39 16.11
CA ASP A 43 -3.63 -11.67 15.45
C ASP A 43 -3.79 -10.28 16.06
N LYS A 44 -2.72 -9.47 15.96
CA LYS A 44 -2.73 -8.07 16.40
C LYS A 44 -1.77 -7.19 15.60
N SER A 45 -2.21 -5.99 15.34
CA SER A 45 -1.42 -4.92 14.73
C SER A 45 -1.67 -3.60 15.44
N ASN A 46 -0.85 -2.60 15.16
CA ASN A 46 -0.97 -1.26 15.70
C ASN A 46 -0.67 -0.24 14.60
N ILE A 47 -1.49 0.78 14.48
CA ILE A 47 -1.23 1.93 13.64
C ILE A 47 -0.73 3.05 14.53
N LEU A 48 0.48 3.53 14.30
CA LEU A 48 1.05 4.70 14.96
C LEU A 48 0.80 5.93 14.10
N TYR A 49 0.15 6.93 14.64
CA TYR A 49 -0.16 8.17 13.95
C TYR A 49 0.87 9.25 14.21
N TYR A 50 1.23 9.98 13.15
CA TYR A 50 2.22 11.05 13.18
C TYR A 50 1.65 12.31 12.52
N ASN A 51 2.04 13.48 13.05
CA ASN A 51 1.76 14.79 12.45
C ASN A 51 2.74 15.08 11.29
N ASP A 52 2.68 16.29 10.76
CA ASP A 52 3.52 16.73 9.64
C ASP A 52 5.01 16.83 10.00
N GLU A 53 5.35 17.10 11.26
CA GLU A 53 6.72 17.12 11.79
C GLU A 53 7.23 15.73 12.18
N LEU A 54 6.51 14.68 11.82
CA LEU A 54 6.80 13.28 12.18
C LEU A 54 6.86 13.02 13.70
N GLN A 55 6.12 13.80 14.50
CA GLN A 55 5.93 13.56 15.91
C GLN A 55 4.73 12.62 16.10
N LYS A 56 4.89 11.60 16.95
CA LYS A 56 3.81 10.67 17.23
C LYS A 56 2.67 11.35 17.96
N THR A 57 1.46 11.33 17.40
CA THR A 57 0.25 11.96 17.96
C THR A 57 -0.73 10.95 18.56
N GLY A 58 -0.63 9.67 18.19
CA GLY A 58 -1.55 8.67 18.68
C GLY A 58 -1.25 7.26 18.22
N GLN A 59 -2.17 6.36 18.48
CA GLN A 59 -2.10 4.99 17.99
C GLN A 59 -3.48 4.32 18.01
N LYS A 60 -3.66 3.33 17.11
CA LYS A 60 -4.85 2.48 17.06
C LYS A 60 -4.45 1.01 17.07
N LYS A 61 -4.80 0.32 18.16
CA LYS A 61 -4.57 -1.12 18.29
C LYS A 61 -5.68 -1.89 17.58
N LEU A 62 -5.31 -2.93 16.85
CA LEU A 62 -6.19 -3.78 16.06
C LEU A 62 -6.03 -5.23 16.52
N LYS A 63 -7.16 -5.96 16.52
CA LYS A 63 -7.19 -7.43 16.71
C LYS A 63 -7.16 -8.11 15.34
N ILE A 64 -6.19 -7.73 14.53
CA ILE A 64 -5.96 -8.23 13.17
C ILE A 64 -4.46 -8.27 13.00
N GLY A 65 -3.91 -9.43 12.62
CA GLY A 65 -2.48 -9.64 12.40
C GLY A 65 -2.05 -9.36 10.97
N ASN A 66 -0.78 -9.09 10.78
CA ASN A 66 -0.10 -8.99 9.48
C ASN A 66 -0.86 -8.13 8.46
N ILE A 67 -1.11 -6.87 8.82
CA ILE A 67 -1.79 -5.91 7.95
C ILE A 67 -0.75 -5.25 7.04
N ALA A 68 -0.98 -5.32 5.73
CA ALA A 68 -0.12 -4.79 4.69
C ALA A 68 1.34 -5.35 4.76
N SER A 69 2.15 -5.02 3.79
CA SER A 69 3.57 -5.36 3.75
C SER A 69 4.30 -4.43 2.79
N GLN A 70 5.61 -4.58 2.65
CA GLN A 70 6.38 -3.91 1.60
C GLN A 70 5.97 -4.33 0.18
N TYR A 71 5.28 -5.47 0.04
CA TYR A 71 4.74 -5.97 -1.23
C TYR A 71 3.29 -5.52 -1.46
N ASP A 72 2.51 -5.35 -0.38
CA ASP A 72 1.09 -4.96 -0.40
C ASP A 72 0.93 -3.59 0.25
N ILE A 73 1.30 -2.56 -0.46
CA ILE A 73 1.27 -1.19 0.06
C ILE A 73 -0.18 -0.73 0.23
N PRO A 74 -0.51 -0.09 1.36
CA PRO A 74 -1.81 0.54 1.54
C PRO A 74 -2.09 1.54 0.43
N LYS A 75 -3.31 1.53 -0.09
CA LYS A 75 -3.77 2.46 -1.11
C LYS A 75 -4.72 3.48 -0.50
N THR A 76 -4.37 4.75 -0.57
CA THR A 76 -5.27 5.85 -0.19
C THR A 76 -6.12 6.27 -1.38
N VAL A 77 -7.43 6.27 -1.20
CA VAL A 77 -8.42 6.76 -2.18
C VAL A 77 -9.37 7.69 -1.43
N ASN A 78 -9.35 8.97 -1.77
CA ASN A 78 -10.05 10.03 -1.03
C ASN A 78 -9.68 9.99 0.46
N ASP A 79 -10.67 9.90 1.35
CA ASP A 79 -10.48 9.85 2.81
C ASP A 79 -10.38 8.41 3.37
N LYS A 80 -10.06 7.43 2.56
CA LYS A 80 -10.03 6.01 2.92
C LYS A 80 -8.69 5.39 2.58
N VAL A 81 -8.21 4.50 3.44
CA VAL A 81 -7.03 3.67 3.19
C VAL A 81 -7.46 2.23 3.09
N TYR A 82 -7.13 1.60 1.98
CA TYR A 82 -7.36 0.17 1.74
C TYR A 82 -6.08 -0.62 1.96
N MET A 83 -6.20 -1.81 2.51
CA MET A 83 -5.07 -2.70 2.77
C MET A 83 -5.53 -4.16 2.93
N ILE A 84 -4.65 -5.11 2.73
CA ILE A 84 -4.92 -6.53 2.96
C ILE A 84 -4.53 -6.90 4.40
N PRO A 85 -5.48 -7.33 5.23
CA PRO A 85 -5.18 -7.97 6.51
C PRO A 85 -4.96 -9.48 6.26
N LYS A 86 -3.71 -9.93 6.21
CA LYS A 86 -3.40 -11.35 5.93
C LYS A 86 -3.74 -12.28 7.08
N GLY A 87 -3.82 -11.76 8.32
CA GLY A 87 -4.03 -12.57 9.51
C GLY A 87 -2.78 -13.34 9.92
N VAL A 88 -2.95 -14.44 10.62
CA VAL A 88 -1.86 -15.34 11.02
C VAL A 88 -1.89 -16.57 10.13
N PRO A 89 -0.84 -16.82 9.33
CA PRO A 89 -0.80 -17.97 8.41
C PRO A 89 -1.13 -19.29 9.11
N TYR A 90 -1.90 -20.14 8.46
CA TYR A 90 -2.37 -21.46 8.94
C TYR A 90 -3.21 -21.46 10.23
N VAL A 91 -3.46 -20.29 10.85
CA VAL A 91 -4.23 -20.18 12.09
C VAL A 91 -5.49 -19.37 11.88
N ASN A 92 -5.38 -18.19 11.28
CA ASN A 92 -6.48 -17.27 11.04
C ASN A 92 -6.20 -16.45 9.78
N GLU A 93 -6.19 -17.12 8.64
CA GLU A 93 -6.06 -16.48 7.34
C GLU A 93 -7.31 -15.68 7.02
N ARG A 94 -7.13 -14.50 6.47
CA ARG A 94 -8.19 -13.56 6.20
C ARG A 94 -8.61 -13.59 4.73
N GLU A 95 -9.89 -13.31 4.51
CA GLU A 95 -10.53 -13.27 3.19
C GLU A 95 -11.07 -11.86 2.86
N GLU A 96 -10.60 -10.85 3.58
CA GLU A 96 -11.13 -9.51 3.48
C GLU A 96 -10.10 -8.52 2.92
N VAL A 97 -10.60 -7.43 2.36
CA VAL A 97 -9.88 -6.17 2.24
C VAL A 97 -10.37 -5.23 3.34
N MET A 98 -9.45 -4.58 4.03
CA MET A 98 -9.73 -3.64 5.11
C MET A 98 -9.70 -2.21 4.59
N GLU A 99 -10.72 -1.44 4.92
CA GLU A 99 -10.80 0.01 4.78
C GLU A 99 -10.61 0.67 6.15
N LEU A 100 -9.78 1.70 6.22
CA LEU A 100 -9.69 2.62 7.34
C LEU A 100 -10.13 4.01 6.86
N ASP A 101 -11.21 4.53 7.43
CA ASP A 101 -11.65 5.90 7.19
C ASP A 101 -10.77 6.89 7.96
N HIS A 102 -10.16 7.85 7.27
CA HIS A 102 -9.24 8.83 7.86
C HIS A 102 -9.91 9.76 8.87
N ASN A 103 -11.16 10.13 8.64
CA ASN A 103 -11.87 11.13 9.43
C ASN A 103 -12.45 10.53 10.70
N THR A 104 -13.09 9.38 10.58
CA THR A 104 -13.75 8.69 11.70
C THR A 104 -12.86 7.66 12.38
N GLN A 105 -11.77 7.26 11.72
CA GLN A 105 -10.90 6.13 12.09
C GLN A 105 -11.67 4.80 12.26
N LYS A 106 -12.86 4.71 11.67
CA LYS A 106 -13.60 3.45 11.64
C LYS A 106 -12.97 2.49 10.64
N ILE A 107 -13.08 1.20 10.95
CA ILE A 107 -12.63 0.13 10.09
C ILE A 107 -13.86 -0.56 9.51
N LYS A 108 -13.80 -0.83 8.22
CA LYS A 108 -14.74 -1.67 7.50
C LYS A 108 -13.97 -2.84 6.86
N LEU A 109 -14.54 -4.03 6.92
CA LEU A 109 -13.98 -5.23 6.29
C LEU A 109 -14.90 -5.64 5.14
N TYR A 110 -14.33 -5.76 3.96
CA TYR A 110 -15.02 -6.21 2.76
C TYR A 110 -14.70 -7.68 2.55
N LYS A 111 -15.68 -8.56 2.76
CA LYS A 111 -15.50 -9.99 2.67
C LYS A 111 -15.44 -10.44 1.21
N ILE A 112 -14.24 -10.67 0.70
CA ILE A 112 -13.98 -11.13 -0.67
C ILE A 112 -14.39 -12.60 -0.84
N GLY A 113 -14.29 -13.39 0.24
CA GLY A 113 -14.68 -14.79 0.28
C GLY A 113 -13.69 -15.72 -0.46
N ARG A 114 -12.42 -15.37 -0.43
CA ARG A 114 -11.30 -16.19 -0.88
C ARG A 114 -10.10 -15.89 0.02
N PRO A 115 -9.50 -16.89 0.68
CA PRO A 115 -8.27 -16.72 1.45
C PRO A 115 -7.06 -16.51 0.54
N GLY A 116 -5.92 -16.18 1.16
CA GLY A 116 -4.66 -16.04 0.44
C GLY A 116 -4.67 -14.90 -0.59
N LEU A 117 -5.29 -13.76 -0.23
CA LEU A 117 -5.26 -12.58 -1.09
C LEU A 117 -3.81 -12.14 -1.32
N PHE A 118 -3.42 -12.08 -2.59
CA PHE A 118 -2.06 -11.75 -2.99
C PHE A 118 -1.89 -10.25 -3.19
N ALA A 119 -2.74 -9.64 -4.00
CA ALA A 119 -2.74 -8.22 -4.30
C ALA A 119 -4.16 -7.66 -4.37
N PHE A 120 -4.28 -6.34 -4.30
CA PHE A 120 -5.55 -5.64 -4.48
C PHE A 120 -5.36 -4.31 -5.19
N ASP A 121 -6.43 -3.81 -5.78
CA ASP A 121 -6.59 -2.43 -6.20
C ASP A 121 -8.04 -1.99 -5.99
N GLU A 122 -8.26 -0.70 -5.76
CA GLU A 122 -9.59 -0.09 -5.67
C GLU A 122 -9.73 0.95 -6.78
N LYS A 123 -10.84 0.92 -7.48
CA LYS A 123 -11.16 1.89 -8.52
C LYS A 123 -12.67 2.08 -8.65
N ASP A 124 -13.15 3.31 -8.46
CA ASP A 124 -14.54 3.73 -8.66
C ASP A 124 -15.56 2.91 -7.83
N GLY A 125 -15.22 2.58 -6.57
CA GLY A 125 -16.08 1.81 -5.67
C GLY A 125 -16.09 0.30 -5.93
N ASP A 126 -15.18 -0.20 -6.76
CA ASP A 126 -14.94 -1.61 -6.99
C ASP A 126 -13.56 -2.01 -6.46
N ILE A 127 -13.52 -3.02 -5.60
CA ILE A 127 -12.28 -3.62 -5.11
C ILE A 127 -11.95 -4.83 -5.96
N TYR A 128 -10.75 -4.87 -6.50
CA TYR A 128 -10.22 -5.99 -7.27
C TYR A 128 -9.12 -6.69 -6.46
N THR A 129 -9.15 -8.03 -6.42
CA THR A 129 -8.13 -8.82 -5.73
C THR A 129 -7.69 -10.00 -6.57
N THR A 130 -6.41 -10.40 -6.42
CA THR A 130 -5.90 -11.66 -6.96
C THR A 130 -5.65 -12.65 -5.84
N ASN A 131 -5.84 -13.92 -6.13
CA ASN A 131 -5.38 -15.03 -5.31
C ASN A 131 -5.11 -16.26 -6.18
N TRP A 132 -4.34 -17.20 -5.62
CA TRP A 132 -4.04 -18.48 -6.25
C TRP A 132 -4.23 -19.59 -5.23
N ILE A 133 -5.14 -20.53 -5.51
CA ILE A 133 -5.47 -21.64 -4.62
C ILE A 133 -5.69 -22.90 -5.44
N ASN A 134 -5.04 -23.99 -5.03
CA ASN A 134 -5.19 -25.32 -5.66
C ASN A 134 -4.96 -25.29 -7.18
N GLY A 135 -3.99 -24.51 -7.64
CA GLY A 135 -3.65 -24.40 -9.06
C GLY A 135 -4.56 -23.50 -9.88
N VAL A 136 -5.56 -22.88 -9.27
CA VAL A 136 -6.48 -21.94 -9.94
C VAL A 136 -6.19 -20.51 -9.49
N SER A 137 -5.91 -19.64 -10.43
CA SER A 137 -5.82 -18.21 -10.21
C SER A 137 -7.18 -17.54 -10.34
N THR A 138 -7.49 -16.63 -9.43
CA THR A 138 -8.77 -15.92 -9.43
C THR A 138 -8.55 -14.42 -9.36
N LEU A 139 -9.17 -13.68 -10.26
CA LEU A 139 -9.42 -12.25 -10.13
C LEU A 139 -10.84 -12.06 -9.59
N THR A 140 -10.97 -11.48 -8.42
CA THR A 140 -12.28 -11.16 -7.82
C THR A 140 -12.53 -9.66 -7.90
N LYS A 141 -13.73 -9.29 -8.32
CA LYS A 141 -14.28 -7.94 -8.24
C LYS A 141 -15.35 -7.93 -7.15
N TYR A 142 -15.22 -7.03 -6.19
CA TYR A 142 -16.19 -6.76 -5.14
C TYR A 142 -16.71 -5.33 -5.28
N ASN A 143 -18.00 -5.12 -5.43
CA ASN A 143 -18.60 -3.79 -5.47
C ASN A 143 -18.94 -3.34 -4.04
N GLU A 144 -18.41 -2.19 -3.61
CA GLU A 144 -18.50 -1.69 -2.24
C GLU A 144 -19.92 -1.29 -1.81
N GLU A 145 -20.73 -0.81 -2.75
CA GLU A 145 -22.09 -0.35 -2.49
C GLU A 145 -23.08 -1.52 -2.35
N THR A 146 -23.00 -2.47 -3.30
CA THR A 146 -23.98 -3.56 -3.41
C THR A 146 -23.52 -4.86 -2.73
N GLY A 147 -22.24 -4.99 -2.40
CA GLY A 147 -21.65 -6.23 -1.93
C GLY A 147 -21.56 -7.34 -2.99
N LYS A 148 -21.87 -7.02 -4.26
CA LYS A 148 -21.85 -8.00 -5.35
C LYS A 148 -20.44 -8.45 -5.65
N ILE A 149 -20.26 -9.77 -5.76
CA ILE A 149 -18.99 -10.41 -6.12
C ILE A 149 -19.11 -10.99 -7.53
N GLN A 150 -18.06 -10.75 -8.33
CA GLN A 150 -17.85 -11.38 -9.63
C GLN A 150 -16.43 -11.96 -9.67
N ARG A 151 -16.23 -13.07 -10.38
CA ARG A 151 -14.91 -13.73 -10.48
C ARG A 151 -14.58 -14.08 -11.91
N TYR A 152 -13.30 -13.97 -12.23
CA TYR A 152 -12.66 -14.54 -13.40
C TYR A 152 -11.63 -15.55 -12.91
N GLU A 153 -11.70 -16.78 -13.39
CA GLU A 153 -10.81 -17.88 -12.99
C GLU A 153 -9.97 -18.33 -14.18
N GLU A 154 -8.69 -18.59 -13.91
CA GLU A 154 -7.70 -19.03 -14.89
C GLU A 154 -7.00 -20.28 -14.34
N PRO A 155 -7.14 -21.44 -15.00
CA PRO A 155 -6.56 -22.71 -14.50
C PRO A 155 -5.06 -22.84 -14.82
N VAL A 156 -4.50 -21.98 -15.66
CA VAL A 156 -3.10 -22.05 -16.08
C VAL A 156 -2.37 -20.76 -15.70
N GLY A 157 -1.31 -20.93 -14.91
CA GLY A 157 -0.48 -19.84 -14.43
C GLY A 157 -0.97 -19.22 -13.12
N MET A 158 -0.09 -18.50 -12.47
CA MET A 158 -0.32 -17.82 -11.21
C MET A 158 -0.56 -16.33 -11.45
N PHE A 159 -1.64 -15.78 -10.88
CA PHE A 159 -1.86 -14.34 -10.85
C PHE A 159 -1.02 -13.70 -9.76
N GLY A 160 -0.24 -12.71 -10.15
CA GLY A 160 0.51 -11.84 -9.28
C GLY A 160 -0.24 -10.55 -8.98
N TYR A 161 0.50 -9.44 -9.12
CA TYR A 161 -0.01 -8.10 -8.83
C TYR A 161 -0.96 -7.60 -9.91
N LEU A 162 -1.76 -6.60 -9.54
CA LEU A 162 -2.76 -6.03 -10.44
C LEU A 162 -2.80 -4.50 -10.33
N HIS A 163 -3.34 -3.86 -11.38
CA HIS A 163 -3.56 -2.42 -11.42
C HIS A 163 -4.74 -2.06 -12.31
N CYS A 164 -5.58 -1.15 -11.84
CA CYS A 164 -6.73 -0.63 -12.57
C CYS A 164 -6.36 0.64 -13.34
N ALA A 165 -6.34 0.57 -14.67
CA ALA A 165 -6.11 1.71 -15.55
C ALA A 165 -7.23 1.86 -16.59
N GLY A 166 -7.89 3.02 -16.61
CA GLY A 166 -9.04 3.25 -17.46
C GLY A 166 -10.16 2.22 -17.24
N ASN A 167 -10.61 1.60 -18.31
CA ASN A 167 -11.67 0.58 -18.28
C ASN A 167 -11.16 -0.85 -18.03
N TYR A 168 -9.89 -1.02 -17.71
CA TYR A 168 -9.27 -2.34 -17.62
C TYR A 168 -8.61 -2.57 -16.26
N VAL A 169 -8.56 -3.85 -15.87
CA VAL A 169 -7.64 -4.36 -14.86
C VAL A 169 -6.51 -5.05 -15.59
N TYR A 170 -5.29 -4.65 -15.28
CA TYR A 170 -4.07 -5.31 -15.74
C TYR A 170 -3.59 -6.22 -14.63
N VAL A 171 -3.43 -7.50 -14.94
CA VAL A 171 -3.03 -8.53 -13.99
C VAL A 171 -1.77 -9.19 -14.49
N GLU A 172 -0.74 -9.24 -13.67
CA GLU A 172 0.43 -10.06 -13.93
C GLU A 172 0.06 -11.53 -13.84
N LYS A 173 0.53 -12.31 -14.80
CA LYS A 173 0.34 -13.77 -14.83
C LYS A 173 1.67 -14.45 -15.12
N GLN A 174 2.05 -15.36 -14.28
CA GLN A 174 3.23 -16.20 -14.45
C GLN A 174 2.84 -17.61 -14.90
N VAL A 175 3.55 -18.14 -15.87
CA VAL A 175 3.34 -19.49 -16.37
C VAL A 175 4.68 -20.20 -16.38
N ASP A 176 4.81 -21.24 -15.56
CA ASP A 176 5.99 -22.09 -15.55
C ASP A 176 6.01 -23.00 -16.79
N GLN A 177 7.14 -23.07 -17.45
CA GLN A 177 7.43 -23.95 -18.59
C GLN A 177 8.75 -24.67 -18.35
N GLU A 178 9.03 -25.69 -19.16
CA GLU A 178 10.29 -26.45 -19.04
C GLU A 178 11.55 -25.59 -19.16
N GLU A 179 11.46 -24.50 -19.96
CA GLU A 179 12.58 -23.56 -20.21
C GLU A 179 12.59 -22.35 -19.26
N GLY A 180 11.75 -22.33 -18.21
CA GLY A 180 11.65 -21.24 -17.24
C GLY A 180 10.28 -20.57 -17.18
N THR A 181 10.14 -19.57 -16.33
CA THR A 181 8.88 -18.85 -16.12
C THR A 181 8.67 -17.78 -17.19
N ILE A 182 7.50 -17.76 -17.81
CA ILE A 182 7.07 -16.70 -18.73
C ILE A 182 6.06 -15.82 -18.02
N ASN A 183 6.30 -14.52 -18.06
CA ASN A 183 5.40 -13.52 -17.52
C ASN A 183 4.54 -12.89 -18.60
N TYR A 184 3.26 -12.72 -18.30
CA TYR A 184 2.27 -12.07 -19.14
C TYR A 184 1.60 -10.95 -18.37
N LEU A 185 1.18 -9.92 -19.08
CA LEU A 185 0.26 -8.90 -18.60
C LEU A 185 -1.10 -9.16 -19.22
N MET A 186 -2.06 -9.58 -18.39
CA MET A 186 -3.42 -9.80 -18.83
C MET A 186 -4.21 -8.50 -18.77
N LYS A 187 -4.94 -8.19 -19.83
CA LYS A 187 -5.87 -7.05 -19.90
C LYS A 187 -7.29 -7.58 -19.77
N ILE A 188 -7.97 -7.22 -18.71
CA ILE A 188 -9.31 -7.69 -18.37
C ILE A 188 -10.26 -6.48 -18.31
N ASP A 189 -11.40 -6.58 -18.96
CA ASP A 189 -12.42 -5.52 -18.95
C ASP A 189 -13.07 -5.42 -17.57
N ARG A 190 -13.06 -4.24 -16.94
CA ARG A 190 -13.55 -4.01 -15.57
C ARG A 190 -15.05 -4.23 -15.41
N LYS A 191 -15.83 -3.97 -16.47
CA LYS A 191 -17.30 -4.09 -16.43
C LYS A 191 -17.74 -5.53 -16.52
N THR A 192 -17.14 -6.31 -17.39
CA THR A 192 -17.55 -7.67 -17.73
C THR A 192 -16.71 -8.75 -17.09
N LEU A 193 -15.55 -8.42 -16.56
CA LEU A 193 -14.49 -9.34 -16.09
C LEU A 193 -14.07 -10.37 -17.17
N LYS A 194 -14.14 -10.00 -18.44
CA LYS A 194 -13.67 -10.86 -19.53
C LYS A 194 -12.24 -10.49 -19.93
N LYS A 195 -11.43 -11.51 -20.17
CA LYS A 195 -10.10 -11.34 -20.74
C LYS A 195 -10.22 -10.74 -22.13
N VAL A 196 -9.58 -9.60 -22.36
CA VAL A 196 -9.51 -8.91 -23.64
C VAL A 196 -8.26 -9.31 -24.37
N LYS A 197 -7.13 -9.40 -23.66
CA LYS A 197 -5.83 -9.68 -24.26
C LYS A 197 -4.87 -10.26 -23.23
N GLU A 198 -3.90 -11.02 -23.70
CA GLU A 198 -2.75 -11.47 -22.96
C GLU A 198 -1.49 -11.01 -23.71
N ILE A 199 -0.62 -10.26 -23.04
CA ILE A 199 0.55 -9.61 -23.64
C ILE A 199 1.79 -10.24 -22.99
N LYS A 200 2.62 -10.92 -23.78
CA LYS A 200 3.87 -11.49 -23.28
C LYS A 200 4.85 -10.36 -22.91
N VAL A 201 5.39 -10.42 -21.71
CA VAL A 201 6.42 -9.52 -21.21
C VAL A 201 7.75 -10.26 -21.25
N ASN A 202 8.68 -9.80 -22.11
CA ASN A 202 10.03 -10.39 -22.18
C ASN A 202 10.86 -9.86 -21.02
N HIS A 203 10.84 -10.54 -19.90
CA HIS A 203 11.77 -10.29 -18.79
C HIS A 203 12.21 -11.61 -18.15
N SER A 204 13.22 -11.53 -17.33
CA SER A 204 13.76 -12.62 -16.53
C SER A 204 12.74 -13.10 -15.47
N GLU A 205 13.12 -14.07 -14.68
CA GLU A 205 12.31 -14.82 -13.72
C GLU A 205 11.63 -14.01 -12.61
N ASP A 206 11.82 -12.68 -12.57
CA ASP A 206 11.34 -11.82 -11.48
C ASP A 206 9.94 -11.24 -11.73
N GLU A 207 9.14 -11.15 -10.67
CA GLU A 207 7.78 -10.61 -10.67
C GLU A 207 7.76 -9.07 -10.76
N SER A 208 6.78 -8.53 -11.49
CA SER A 208 6.47 -7.10 -11.49
C SER A 208 5.55 -6.79 -10.30
N VAL A 209 6.10 -6.23 -9.22
CA VAL A 209 5.36 -5.99 -7.98
C VAL A 209 4.58 -4.69 -8.02
N PHE A 210 5.11 -3.65 -8.66
CA PHE A 210 4.55 -2.31 -8.58
C PHE A 210 4.16 -1.77 -9.94
N PHE A 211 2.96 -1.20 -9.96
CA PHE A 211 2.37 -0.57 -11.13
C PHE A 211 2.02 0.89 -10.82
N TYR A 212 2.11 1.70 -11.85
CA TYR A 212 1.58 3.05 -11.90
C TYR A 212 1.04 3.33 -13.31
N SER A 213 -0.07 4.04 -13.42
CA SER A 213 -0.57 4.50 -14.73
C SER A 213 -0.86 5.99 -14.73
N ASP A 214 -0.55 6.62 -15.85
CA ASP A 214 -1.13 7.90 -16.26
C ASP A 214 -2.24 7.65 -17.32
N ASP A 215 -2.74 8.71 -17.93
CA ASP A 215 -3.81 8.61 -18.94
C ASP A 215 -3.38 7.87 -20.22
N LYS A 216 -2.09 7.71 -20.48
CA LYS A 216 -1.53 7.17 -21.72
C LYS A 216 -0.78 5.87 -21.54
N ASN A 217 -0.14 5.72 -20.39
CA ASN A 217 0.81 4.64 -20.20
C ASN A 217 0.57 3.91 -18.87
N LEU A 218 0.87 2.63 -18.87
CA LEU A 218 1.07 1.81 -17.70
C LEU A 218 2.58 1.59 -17.51
N TYR A 219 3.09 1.86 -16.34
CA TYR A 219 4.47 1.60 -15.94
C TYR A 219 4.51 0.47 -14.95
N PHE A 220 5.49 -0.42 -15.06
CA PHE A 220 5.68 -1.51 -14.11
C PHE A 220 7.15 -1.89 -14.01
N SER A 221 7.54 -2.36 -12.82
CA SER A 221 8.91 -2.76 -12.53
C SER A 221 9.25 -4.10 -13.20
N SER A 222 10.54 -4.34 -13.43
CA SER A 222 11.02 -5.62 -13.97
C SER A 222 11.37 -6.64 -12.88
N GLY A 223 11.09 -6.32 -11.61
CA GLY A 223 11.52 -7.14 -10.47
C GLY A 223 12.96 -6.85 -10.02
N ASN A 224 13.59 -7.83 -9.37
CA ASN A 224 14.93 -7.69 -8.83
C ASN A 224 15.99 -7.82 -9.93
N THR A 225 17.20 -7.33 -9.64
CA THR A 225 18.43 -7.43 -10.45
C THR A 225 18.50 -6.62 -11.75
N ASP A 226 17.40 -6.34 -12.42
CA ASP A 226 17.37 -5.57 -13.66
C ASP A 226 17.44 -4.05 -13.44
N LYS A 227 17.83 -3.32 -14.50
CA LYS A 227 17.82 -1.85 -14.59
C LYS A 227 16.73 -1.35 -15.53
N ILE A 228 15.59 -2.03 -15.55
CA ILE A 228 14.55 -1.80 -16.55
C ILE A 228 13.25 -1.44 -15.85
N LEU A 229 12.64 -0.37 -16.30
CA LEU A 229 11.24 -0.06 -16.08
C LEU A 229 10.48 -0.30 -17.38
N TYR A 230 9.40 -1.05 -17.34
CA TYR A 230 8.53 -1.23 -18.48
C TYR A 230 7.53 -0.09 -18.59
N GLN A 231 7.28 0.33 -19.83
CA GLN A 231 6.24 1.28 -20.18
C GLN A 231 5.36 0.67 -21.25
N MET A 232 4.08 0.58 -21.03
CA MET A 232 3.11 0.11 -22.01
C MET A 232 2.18 1.24 -22.42
N ASP A 233 2.08 1.51 -23.72
CA ASP A 233 1.07 2.39 -24.30
C ASP A 233 -0.32 1.75 -24.14
N LEU A 234 -1.21 2.37 -23.36
CA LEU A 234 -2.53 1.82 -23.03
C LEU A 234 -3.47 1.72 -24.25
N LYS A 235 -3.24 2.51 -25.28
CA LYS A 235 -4.05 2.50 -26.52
C LYS A 235 -3.57 1.43 -27.51
N LYS A 236 -2.24 1.25 -27.61
CA LYS A 236 -1.63 0.35 -28.60
C LYS A 236 -1.30 -1.03 -28.02
N ASP A 237 -1.34 -1.19 -26.70
CA ASP A 237 -0.88 -2.37 -25.97
C ASP A 237 0.58 -2.76 -26.33
N LYS A 238 1.42 -1.76 -26.57
CA LYS A 238 2.84 -1.97 -26.93
C LYS A 238 3.74 -1.65 -25.75
N ILE A 239 4.54 -2.62 -25.34
CA ILE A 239 5.52 -2.48 -24.26
C ILE A 239 6.84 -1.96 -24.84
N SER A 240 7.45 -1.02 -24.12
CA SER A 240 8.81 -0.51 -24.32
C SER A 240 9.60 -0.56 -23.02
N LYS A 241 10.94 -0.48 -23.12
CA LYS A 241 11.85 -0.58 -21.98
C LYS A 241 12.50 0.78 -21.74
N LEU A 242 12.40 1.28 -20.52
CA LEU A 242 13.13 2.46 -20.04
C LEU A 242 14.33 2.01 -19.21
N LYS A 243 15.54 2.34 -19.64
CA LYS A 243 16.77 1.92 -18.97
C LYS A 243 17.08 2.86 -17.81
N LEU A 244 17.27 2.30 -16.62
CA LEU A 244 17.65 3.00 -15.41
C LEU A 244 19.16 2.88 -15.15
N LYS A 245 19.68 3.69 -14.23
CA LYS A 245 21.10 3.64 -13.82
C LYS A 245 21.34 2.69 -12.65
N GLU A 246 20.31 2.44 -11.83
CA GLU A 246 20.35 1.57 -10.65
C GLU A 246 19.55 0.30 -10.90
N ILE A 247 19.91 -0.77 -10.19
CA ILE A 247 19.20 -2.07 -10.17
C ILE A 247 17.98 -2.01 -9.24
N ASN A 248 17.18 -3.06 -9.26
CA ASN A 248 16.03 -3.30 -8.37
C ASN A 248 15.00 -2.16 -8.40
N PRO A 249 14.48 -1.76 -9.59
CA PRO A 249 13.39 -0.79 -9.65
C PRO A 249 12.15 -1.38 -9.00
N GLN A 250 11.52 -0.61 -8.10
CA GLN A 250 10.36 -1.07 -7.35
C GLN A 250 9.19 -0.09 -7.50
N GLN A 251 8.92 0.72 -6.47
CA GLN A 251 7.78 1.64 -6.48
C GLN A 251 7.96 2.74 -7.53
N ILE A 252 6.86 3.06 -8.19
CA ILE A 252 6.77 4.07 -9.22
C ILE A 252 5.79 5.14 -8.74
N LEU A 253 6.29 6.34 -8.49
CA LEU A 253 5.53 7.43 -7.91
C LEU A 253 5.52 8.63 -8.86
N PRO A 254 4.36 9.24 -9.14
CA PRO A 254 4.31 10.40 -10.03
C PRO A 254 4.93 11.64 -9.37
N TYR A 255 5.64 12.42 -10.18
CA TYR A 255 6.13 13.75 -9.82
C TYR A 255 6.08 14.67 -11.03
N LYS A 256 5.06 15.52 -11.11
CA LYS A 256 4.79 16.36 -12.29
C LYS A 256 4.73 15.49 -13.56
N ASN A 257 5.59 15.75 -14.56
CA ASN A 257 5.73 14.96 -15.80
C ASN A 257 6.87 13.91 -15.71
N LYS A 258 7.36 13.59 -14.51
CA LYS A 258 8.43 12.63 -14.25
C LYS A 258 7.94 11.56 -13.26
N LEU A 259 8.78 10.55 -13.07
CA LEU A 259 8.51 9.45 -12.14
C LEU A 259 9.67 9.33 -11.15
N PHE A 260 9.36 9.24 -9.87
CA PHE A 260 10.28 8.68 -8.90
C PHE A 260 10.19 7.15 -8.97
N VAL A 261 11.33 6.50 -9.11
CA VAL A 261 11.46 5.05 -9.07
C VAL A 261 12.38 4.68 -7.92
N THR A 262 11.88 3.95 -6.94
CA THR A 262 12.69 3.46 -5.83
C THR A 262 13.53 2.25 -6.26
N HIS A 263 14.66 2.05 -5.60
CA HIS A 263 15.57 0.94 -5.87
C HIS A 263 15.83 0.18 -4.56
N CYS A 264 15.18 -0.95 -4.42
CA CYS A 264 15.25 -1.77 -3.21
C CYS A 264 15.11 -3.25 -3.57
N ASP A 265 16.04 -4.07 -3.10
CA ASP A 265 15.81 -5.50 -3.05
C ASP A 265 14.80 -5.78 -1.93
N LEU A 266 13.60 -6.17 -2.30
CA LEU A 266 12.51 -6.39 -1.35
C LEU A 266 12.77 -7.60 -0.43
N THR A 267 13.53 -8.57 -0.87
CA THR A 267 13.84 -9.76 -0.09
C THR A 267 14.74 -9.42 1.11
N SER A 268 15.77 -8.63 0.87
CA SER A 268 16.70 -8.20 1.91
C SER A 268 16.29 -6.88 2.60
N GLY A 269 15.35 -6.13 2.05
CA GLY A 269 15.02 -4.77 2.48
C GLY A 269 16.16 -3.77 2.25
N MET A 270 17.08 -4.08 1.33
CA MET A 270 18.29 -3.28 1.06
C MET A 270 18.13 -2.46 -0.21
N GLY A 271 18.40 -1.19 -0.10
CA GLY A 271 18.38 -0.24 -1.22
C GLY A 271 18.41 1.18 -0.70
N LYS A 272 19.20 2.05 -1.30
CA LYS A 272 19.47 3.42 -0.81
C LYS A 272 19.33 4.46 -1.90
N ALA A 273 18.55 4.17 -2.94
CA ALA A 273 18.47 5.05 -4.10
C ALA A 273 17.03 5.27 -4.56
N ILE A 274 16.81 6.44 -5.14
CA ILE A 274 15.61 6.79 -5.91
C ILE A 274 16.08 7.46 -7.21
N SER A 275 15.56 7.00 -8.34
CA SER A 275 15.73 7.67 -9.63
C SER A 275 14.58 8.63 -9.89
N LEU A 276 14.89 9.82 -10.39
CA LEU A 276 13.91 10.70 -11.04
C LEU A 276 14.03 10.49 -12.55
N LEU A 277 13.07 9.83 -13.12
CA LEU A 277 13.01 9.44 -14.52
C LEU A 277 12.09 10.37 -15.32
N ASN A 278 12.54 10.86 -16.46
CA ASN A 278 11.67 11.43 -17.47
C ASN A 278 11.25 10.30 -18.42
N PRO A 279 9.98 9.85 -18.40
CA PRO A 279 9.56 8.71 -19.21
C PRO A 279 9.47 9.02 -20.72
N GLN A 280 9.50 10.30 -21.11
CA GLN A 280 9.45 10.72 -22.52
C GLN A 280 10.85 10.70 -23.17
N THR A 281 11.87 11.10 -22.42
CA THR A 281 13.26 11.14 -22.93
C THR A 281 14.10 9.94 -22.52
N GLY A 282 13.67 9.19 -21.47
CA GLY A 282 14.43 8.12 -20.86
C GLY A 282 15.56 8.59 -19.94
N GLU A 283 15.75 9.92 -19.79
CA GLU A 283 16.77 10.47 -18.92
C GLU A 283 16.42 10.24 -17.45
N SER A 284 17.42 9.85 -16.65
CA SER A 284 17.26 9.66 -15.21
C SER A 284 18.39 10.25 -14.40
N LYS A 285 18.05 10.83 -13.24
CA LYS A 285 18.96 11.30 -12.20
C LYS A 285 18.77 10.47 -10.95
N VAL A 286 19.86 10.00 -10.34
CA VAL A 286 19.82 9.14 -9.14
C VAL A 286 20.11 9.96 -7.89
N TYR A 287 19.31 9.78 -6.86
CA TYR A 287 19.50 10.32 -5.51
C TYR A 287 19.84 9.18 -4.56
N LYS A 288 20.94 9.33 -3.81
CA LYS A 288 21.41 8.36 -2.81
C LYS A 288 21.07 8.85 -1.41
N PHE A 289 20.63 7.92 -0.55
CA PHE A 289 20.27 8.18 0.84
C PHE A 289 21.25 7.48 1.80
N LYS A 290 21.37 7.98 3.03
CA LYS A 290 22.17 7.34 4.09
C LYS A 290 21.45 6.15 4.74
N HIS A 291 20.15 6.04 4.55
CA HIS A 291 19.29 4.96 5.07
C HIS A 291 18.70 4.15 3.93
N ASN A 292 18.07 3.02 4.24
CA ASN A 292 17.35 2.22 3.26
C ASN A 292 16.05 2.91 2.83
N VAL A 293 15.62 2.62 1.61
CA VAL A 293 14.41 3.12 0.97
C VAL A 293 13.52 1.91 0.71
N ILE A 294 12.73 1.49 1.71
CA ILE A 294 11.90 0.29 1.62
C ILE A 294 10.55 0.62 0.97
N GLN A 295 9.92 1.70 1.43
CA GLN A 295 8.65 2.17 0.89
C GLN A 295 8.66 3.68 0.80
N CYS A 296 8.05 4.22 -0.25
CA CYS A 296 7.90 5.65 -0.46
C CYS A 296 6.45 6.01 -0.76
N GLN A 297 6.07 7.22 -0.37
CA GLN A 297 4.85 7.87 -0.82
C GLN A 297 5.11 9.36 -1.03
N THR A 298 4.36 9.98 -1.93
CA THR A 298 4.50 11.42 -2.22
C THR A 298 3.20 12.15 -1.88
N LYS A 299 3.32 13.32 -1.28
CA LYS A 299 2.21 14.23 -1.04
C LYS A 299 2.69 15.68 -1.03
N GLU A 300 2.02 16.55 -1.79
CA GLU A 300 2.25 18.00 -1.78
C GLU A 300 3.72 18.42 -1.98
N GLY A 301 4.45 17.69 -2.83
CA GLY A 301 5.86 17.97 -3.12
C GLY A 301 6.85 17.40 -2.11
N TYR A 302 6.36 16.68 -1.09
CA TYR A 302 7.18 15.94 -0.14
C TYR A 302 7.25 14.46 -0.52
N LEU A 303 8.38 13.86 -0.19
CA LEU A 303 8.63 12.43 -0.28
C LEU A 303 8.77 11.87 1.13
N TYR A 304 7.92 10.93 1.46
CA TYR A 304 7.97 10.19 2.72
C TYR A 304 8.61 8.83 2.46
N ILE A 305 9.64 8.49 3.24
CA ILE A 305 10.42 7.26 3.06
C ILE A 305 10.36 6.45 4.34
N LEU A 306 9.85 5.22 4.25
CA LEU A 306 9.99 4.23 5.30
C LEU A 306 11.30 3.48 5.12
N SER A 307 12.07 3.40 6.20
CA SER A 307 13.27 2.57 6.33
C SER A 307 13.02 1.43 7.32
N ASN A 308 14.06 0.68 7.68
CA ASN A 308 13.96 -0.49 8.56
C ASN A 308 13.35 -0.15 9.94
N ASP A 309 13.69 1.01 10.50
CA ASP A 309 13.28 1.42 11.85
C ASP A 309 12.85 2.89 11.96
N SER A 310 12.72 3.59 10.83
CA SER A 310 12.51 5.03 10.83
C SER A 310 11.66 5.47 9.65
N ILE A 311 10.95 6.58 9.82
CA ILE A 311 10.26 7.32 8.77
C ILE A 311 10.94 8.66 8.56
N TYR A 312 11.11 9.08 7.30
CA TYR A 312 11.77 10.31 6.89
C TYR A 312 10.85 11.13 5.99
N LYS A 313 10.88 12.45 6.13
CA LYS A 313 10.20 13.41 5.26
C LYS A 313 11.24 14.26 4.55
N TYR A 314 11.23 14.23 3.22
CA TYR A 314 12.09 15.02 2.37
C TYR A 314 11.28 16.00 1.53
N LYS A 315 11.79 17.21 1.39
CA LYS A 315 11.33 18.16 0.40
C LYS A 315 12.19 18.03 -0.86
N PHE A 316 11.54 17.94 -2.00
CA PHE A 316 12.23 17.96 -3.28
C PHE A 316 12.05 19.32 -3.94
N ASP A 317 13.13 20.07 -4.18
CA ASP A 317 13.10 21.40 -4.78
C ASP A 317 13.16 21.39 -6.33
N GLY A 318 13.24 20.22 -6.94
CA GLY A 318 13.42 20.00 -8.39
C GLY A 318 14.83 19.56 -8.74
N GLU A 319 15.81 19.77 -7.84
CA GLU A 319 17.20 19.40 -8.04
C GLU A 319 17.75 18.52 -6.93
N LYS A 320 17.43 18.79 -5.66
CA LYS A 320 17.96 18.14 -4.47
C LYS A 320 16.84 17.66 -3.54
N MET A 321 17.18 16.66 -2.75
CA MET A 321 16.35 16.16 -1.64
C MET A 321 16.84 16.77 -0.34
N HIS A 322 16.00 17.55 0.34
CA HIS A 322 16.28 18.17 1.64
C HIS A 322 15.53 17.43 2.73
N LEU A 323 16.26 16.87 3.71
CA LEU A 323 15.66 16.23 4.87
C LEU A 323 14.99 17.31 5.75
N GLU A 324 13.71 17.20 5.96
CA GLU A 324 12.90 18.13 6.80
C GLU A 324 12.63 17.55 8.18
N ALA A 325 12.26 16.26 8.24
CA ALA A 325 11.95 15.59 9.50
C ALA A 325 12.31 14.11 9.42
N SER A 326 12.54 13.52 10.59
CA SER A 326 12.67 12.07 10.74
C SER A 326 12.18 11.60 12.09
N SER A 327 11.67 10.38 12.16
CA SER A 327 11.23 9.78 13.43
C SER A 327 11.66 8.32 13.48
N LYS A 328 12.32 7.95 14.59
CA LYS A 328 12.66 6.56 14.87
C LYS A 328 11.45 5.85 15.46
N ILE A 329 11.13 4.68 14.91
CA ILE A 329 10.04 3.84 15.36
C ILE A 329 10.61 2.81 16.33
N SER A 330 10.15 2.84 17.58
CA SER A 330 10.66 1.94 18.61
C SER A 330 9.57 0.99 19.11
N PHE A 331 9.95 -0.27 19.30
CA PHE A 331 9.09 -1.32 19.83
C PHE A 331 9.36 -1.49 21.33
N LYS A 332 8.31 -1.40 22.16
CA LYS A 332 8.40 -1.53 23.62
C LYS A 332 7.30 -2.45 24.15
N GLY A 333 7.56 -3.08 25.29
CA GLY A 333 6.60 -3.91 25.99
C GLY A 333 6.07 -5.08 25.15
N SER A 334 4.75 -5.18 25.02
CA SER A 334 4.11 -6.26 24.23
C SER A 334 4.34 -6.20 22.71
N TRP A 335 5.07 -5.19 22.22
CA TRP A 335 5.41 -4.99 20.81
C TRP A 335 6.89 -5.25 20.51
N LYS A 336 7.69 -5.73 21.47
CA LYS A 336 9.14 -5.96 21.30
C LYS A 336 9.49 -6.88 20.11
N ASP A 337 8.61 -7.83 19.79
CA ASP A 337 8.75 -8.78 18.70
C ASP A 337 8.00 -8.33 17.41
N GLY A 338 7.61 -7.06 17.38
CA GLY A 338 6.91 -6.46 16.22
C GLY A 338 7.88 -6.05 15.12
N TYR A 339 7.31 -5.85 13.95
CA TYR A 339 8.01 -5.29 12.79
C TYR A 339 7.13 -4.21 12.13
N ILE A 340 7.77 -3.29 11.41
CA ILE A 340 7.07 -2.30 10.60
C ILE A 340 6.65 -3.00 9.31
N SER A 341 5.35 -3.11 9.08
CA SER A 341 4.86 -3.77 7.89
C SER A 341 4.70 -2.79 6.72
N SER A 342 4.25 -1.56 6.99
CA SER A 342 4.02 -0.56 5.95
C SER A 342 3.69 0.81 6.56
N PHE A 343 3.40 1.82 5.70
CA PHE A 343 2.81 3.09 6.11
C PHE A 343 1.88 3.63 5.03
N PHE A 344 1.05 4.61 5.41
CA PHE A 344 0.15 5.33 4.50
C PHE A 344 0.10 6.82 4.85
N LEU A 345 -0.20 7.66 3.87
CA LEU A 345 -0.48 9.08 4.04
C LEU A 345 -1.98 9.33 4.12
N ARG A 346 -2.35 10.36 4.88
CA ARG A 346 -3.72 10.88 4.95
C ARG A 346 -3.98 11.90 3.85
#